data_f60c9ab6f63e1d44eb94ad2be209d860
#
_entry.id   f60c9ab6f63e1d44eb94ad2be209d860
#
_cell.length_a   1.000
_cell.length_b   1.000
_cell.length_c   1.000
_cell.angle_alpha   90.00
_cell.angle_beta   90.00
_cell.angle_gamma   90.00
#
_symmetry.space_group_name_H-M   'P 1'
#
loop_
_entity.id
_entity.type
_entity.pdbx_description
1 polymer ?
#
loop_
_entity_poly.entity_id
_entity_poly.type
_entity_poly.pdbx_seq_one_letter_code
_entity_poly.pdbx_strand_id
1 'polypeptide(L)'
;MYAKKALSVVASLALAEQALAFNAHRHMHADKRALKIDVFTEWVTVTVTYGEPPPIIEQVVASAPKPTSQPPIIEQVAAAPKPSSQPPVIEQAAVAIPATSSAPPAQVSAASVSSPSTGGKRGVAYNDPTKVNAFFNGACPECSWVYNWDSSNNGLSVSGAEYVPMLWGPIDTHTARWTQNADAAIAKGSSHILSFNECDMPSQCNLDAGSAAAAHVKYINPYSGKVKIGAPAITNSNIAGQGLDWLKAWVSACDGAGCAYDFCVTHWYSPADAASTLFDHLKSVHDICRGKPVWLTEFAPFGGSDQISSFVQTNIPKLDSLEFLDRYSYFMASDGVLNSGSGLSALGHTYASA
;
A
#
# COMPACT_ATOMS: atom_id res chain seq x y z
N MET A 1 -9.73 -13.86 60.26
CA MET A 1 -10.47 -13.25 59.14
C MET A 1 -9.46 -12.60 58.19
N TYR A 2 -9.07 -13.28 57.14
CA TYR A 2 -8.16 -12.73 56.12
C TYR A 2 -8.99 -12.29 54.93
N ALA A 3 -8.95 -10.99 54.63
CA ALA A 3 -9.61 -10.42 53.46
C ALA A 3 -8.85 -10.82 52.20
N LYS A 4 -9.49 -11.58 51.31
CA LYS A 4 -8.98 -11.87 49.97
C LYS A 4 -9.13 -10.61 49.12
N LYS A 5 -8.00 -9.99 48.76
CA LYS A 5 -8.00 -8.93 47.73
C LYS A 5 -8.00 -9.59 46.36
N ALA A 6 -9.07 -9.45 45.62
CA ALA A 6 -9.14 -9.80 44.21
C ALA A 6 -8.44 -8.70 43.41
N LEU A 7 -7.37 -9.05 42.68
CA LEU A 7 -6.73 -8.17 41.71
C LEU A 7 -7.28 -8.56 40.32
N SER A 8 -8.20 -7.78 39.79
CA SER A 8 -8.64 -7.90 38.39
C SER A 8 -7.59 -7.22 37.50
N VAL A 9 -6.86 -8.00 36.70
CA VAL A 9 -6.00 -7.48 35.66
C VAL A 9 -6.79 -7.48 34.35
N VAL A 10 -7.19 -6.29 33.89
CA VAL A 10 -7.80 -6.12 32.58
C VAL A 10 -6.68 -6.02 31.55
N ALA A 11 -6.34 -7.14 30.93
CA ALA A 11 -5.40 -7.21 29.81
C ALA A 11 -6.17 -7.55 28.53
N SER A 12 -6.87 -6.60 27.94
CA SER A 12 -7.67 -6.88 26.74
C SER A 12 -7.94 -5.70 25.81
N LEU A 13 -7.23 -4.57 25.93
CA LEU A 13 -7.48 -3.45 25.02
C LEU A 13 -6.54 -3.37 23.79
N ALA A 14 -5.37 -3.98 23.82
CA ALA A 14 -4.39 -3.82 22.74
C ALA A 14 -4.71 -4.60 21.45
N LEU A 15 -5.43 -5.71 21.53
CA LEU A 15 -5.76 -6.54 20.35
C LEU A 15 -6.98 -6.05 19.57
N ALA A 16 -7.90 -5.33 20.21
CA ALA A 16 -9.10 -4.82 19.55
C ALA A 16 -8.81 -3.57 18.67
N GLU A 17 -7.86 -2.73 19.06
CA GLU A 17 -7.50 -1.54 18.30
C GLU A 17 -6.68 -1.87 17.06
N GLN A 18 -5.85 -2.90 17.09
CA GLN A 18 -5.11 -3.39 15.90
C GLN A 18 -6.04 -4.00 14.86
N ALA A 19 -7.11 -4.68 15.28
CA ALA A 19 -8.14 -5.18 14.37
C ALA A 19 -8.95 -4.04 13.71
N LEU A 20 -9.08 -2.88 14.36
CA LEU A 20 -9.78 -1.72 13.81
C LEU A 20 -8.94 -0.98 12.75
N ALA A 21 -7.62 -0.91 12.89
CA ALA A 21 -6.73 -0.36 11.85
C ALA A 21 -6.75 -1.21 10.58
N PHE A 22 -6.72 -2.53 10.71
CA PHE A 22 -6.89 -3.48 9.59
C PHE A 22 -8.27 -3.39 8.95
N ASN A 23 -9.34 -3.14 9.74
CA ASN A 23 -10.69 -2.99 9.22
C ASN A 23 -10.93 -1.63 8.57
N ALA A 24 -10.30 -0.55 9.00
CA ALA A 24 -10.44 0.77 8.37
C ALA A 24 -9.98 0.75 6.91
N HIS A 25 -8.89 0.01 6.61
CA HIS A 25 -8.43 -0.19 5.25
C HIS A 25 -9.44 -1.02 4.40
N ARG A 26 -10.18 -1.91 5.04
CA ARG A 26 -11.15 -2.80 4.38
C ARG A 26 -12.50 -2.12 4.09
N HIS A 27 -12.90 -1.08 4.85
CA HIS A 27 -14.21 -0.45 4.71
C HIS A 27 -14.30 0.61 3.59
N MET A 28 -13.18 1.08 3.06
CA MET A 28 -13.19 2.14 2.06
C MET A 28 -13.39 1.66 0.62
N HIS A 29 -13.25 0.36 0.35
CA HIS A 29 -13.32 -0.19 -1.01
C HIS A 29 -14.36 -1.30 -1.20
N ALA A 30 -15.20 -1.57 -0.18
CA ALA A 30 -16.25 -2.57 -0.30
C ALA A 30 -17.46 -1.98 -1.02
N ASP A 31 -17.59 -2.30 -2.30
CA ASP A 31 -18.85 -2.21 -3.02
C ASP A 31 -19.91 -3.03 -2.29
N LYS A 32 -21.14 -2.53 -2.27
CA LYS A 32 -22.35 -2.90 -1.50
C LYS A 32 -22.75 -4.38 -1.51
N ARG A 33 -21.85 -5.30 -1.26
CA ARG A 33 -22.17 -6.67 -0.84
C ARG A 33 -21.79 -6.79 0.63
N ALA A 34 -22.73 -6.43 1.49
CA ALA A 34 -22.58 -6.58 2.94
C ALA A 34 -22.32 -8.05 3.28
N LEU A 35 -21.04 -8.41 3.47
CA LEU A 35 -20.69 -9.63 4.17
C LEU A 35 -21.01 -9.38 5.63
N LYS A 36 -22.13 -9.93 6.12
CA LYS A 36 -22.49 -9.88 7.52
C LYS A 36 -21.54 -10.83 8.26
N ILE A 37 -20.54 -10.29 8.94
CA ILE A 37 -19.68 -11.07 9.83
C ILE A 37 -20.26 -10.96 11.22
N ASP A 38 -20.89 -12.03 11.69
CA ASP A 38 -21.31 -12.14 13.08
C ASP A 38 -20.07 -12.55 13.91
N VAL A 39 -19.55 -11.63 14.72
CA VAL A 39 -18.44 -11.90 15.64
C VAL A 39 -19.05 -12.35 16.97
N PHE A 40 -18.86 -13.61 17.32
CA PHE A 40 -19.18 -14.14 18.64
C PHE A 40 -17.95 -14.00 19.54
N THR A 41 -18.06 -13.22 20.61
CA THR A 41 -17.02 -13.10 21.63
C THR A 41 -17.43 -13.93 22.83
N GLU A 42 -16.70 -15.01 23.09
CA GLU A 42 -16.89 -15.82 24.31
C GLU A 42 -15.89 -15.35 25.39
N TRP A 43 -16.44 -14.97 26.55
CA TRP A 43 -15.62 -14.51 27.66
C TRP A 43 -15.30 -15.67 28.58
N VAL A 44 -14.01 -16.01 28.68
CA VAL A 44 -13.54 -17.00 29.65
C VAL A 44 -12.94 -16.27 30.85
N THR A 45 -13.56 -16.43 32.02
CA THR A 45 -13.02 -15.90 33.28
C THR A 45 -12.12 -16.94 33.94
N VAL A 46 -10.82 -16.67 34.02
CA VAL A 46 -9.87 -17.51 34.73
C VAL A 46 -9.60 -16.91 36.11
N THR A 47 -9.94 -17.63 37.17
CA THR A 47 -9.62 -17.25 38.57
C THR A 47 -8.26 -17.84 38.94
N VAL A 48 -7.26 -16.98 39.16
CA VAL A 48 -5.92 -17.40 39.59
C VAL A 48 -5.81 -17.22 41.10
N THR A 49 -5.47 -18.28 41.79
CA THR A 49 -5.20 -18.26 43.26
C THR A 49 -3.71 -17.96 43.43
N TYR A 50 -3.40 -16.98 44.27
CA TYR A 50 -2.02 -16.59 44.57
C TYR A 50 -1.24 -17.77 45.21
N GLY A 51 -0.16 -18.20 44.55
CA GLY A 51 0.73 -19.29 45.05
C GLY A 51 0.66 -20.62 44.30
N GLU A 52 -0.19 -20.75 43.28
CA GLU A 52 -0.19 -21.91 42.38
C GLU A 52 0.30 -21.54 40.98
N PRO A 53 1.01 -22.46 40.29
CA PRO A 53 1.38 -22.20 38.88
C PRO A 53 0.13 -22.04 38.01
N PRO A 54 0.16 -21.20 36.98
CA PRO A 54 -1.00 -20.97 36.13
C PRO A 54 -1.43 -22.26 35.43
N PRO A 55 -2.75 -22.51 35.30
CA PRO A 55 -3.25 -23.68 34.59
C PRO A 55 -2.83 -23.63 33.11
N ILE A 56 -2.39 -24.77 32.60
CA ILE A 56 -2.12 -24.94 31.15
C ILE A 56 -3.48 -24.93 30.45
N ILE A 57 -3.77 -23.89 29.71
CA ILE A 57 -4.95 -23.82 28.84
C ILE A 57 -4.63 -24.61 27.58
N GLU A 58 -5.10 -25.85 27.49
CA GLU A 58 -5.14 -26.57 26.22
C GLU A 58 -6.08 -25.81 25.28
N GLN A 59 -5.59 -25.45 24.09
CA GLN A 59 -6.42 -24.85 23.04
C GLN A 59 -7.53 -25.84 22.67
N VAL A 60 -8.76 -25.53 23.06
CA VAL A 60 -9.93 -26.21 22.52
C VAL A 60 -10.08 -25.75 21.07
N VAL A 61 -9.56 -26.55 20.14
CA VAL A 61 -9.86 -26.38 18.73
C VAL A 61 -11.33 -26.72 18.53
N ALA A 62 -12.17 -25.71 18.42
CA ALA A 62 -13.57 -25.90 18.05
C ALA A 62 -13.60 -26.57 16.68
N SER A 63 -14.13 -27.79 16.63
CA SER A 63 -14.36 -28.52 15.37
C SER A 63 -15.31 -27.69 14.48
N ALA A 64 -14.85 -27.34 13.29
CA ALA A 64 -15.66 -26.69 12.29
C ALA A 64 -16.93 -27.51 12.02
N PRO A 65 -18.11 -26.90 11.87
CA PRO A 65 -19.32 -27.61 11.50
C PRO A 65 -19.13 -28.25 10.12
N LYS A 66 -19.47 -29.52 10.03
CA LYS A 66 -19.41 -30.33 8.82
C LYS A 66 -20.31 -29.70 7.75
N PRO A 67 -19.81 -29.40 6.52
CA PRO A 67 -20.67 -28.86 5.48
C PRO A 67 -21.68 -29.93 5.05
N THR A 68 -22.95 -29.63 5.17
CA THR A 68 -24.04 -30.36 4.54
C THR A 68 -24.04 -30.00 3.07
N SER A 69 -23.42 -30.85 2.26
CA SER A 69 -23.43 -30.73 0.81
C SER A 69 -24.61 -31.50 0.22
N GLN A 70 -25.56 -30.78 -0.37
CA GLN A 70 -26.22 -31.26 -1.57
C GLN A 70 -26.03 -30.20 -2.66
N PRO A 71 -25.42 -30.54 -3.80
CA PRO A 71 -25.34 -29.60 -4.92
C PRO A 71 -26.68 -29.53 -5.64
N PRO A 72 -27.10 -28.35 -6.14
CA PRO A 72 -28.25 -28.25 -7.01
C PRO A 72 -27.94 -28.93 -8.36
N ILE A 73 -28.91 -29.70 -8.82
CA ILE A 73 -28.92 -30.35 -10.12
C ILE A 73 -28.96 -29.26 -11.19
N ILE A 74 -27.91 -29.12 -11.97
CA ILE A 74 -27.92 -28.28 -13.17
C ILE A 74 -28.38 -29.11 -14.33
N GLU A 75 -29.56 -28.81 -14.84
CA GLU A 75 -30.15 -29.34 -16.05
C GLU A 75 -29.28 -28.98 -17.26
N GLN A 76 -28.85 -29.97 -18.02
CA GLN A 76 -28.06 -29.82 -19.25
C GLN A 76 -28.87 -29.07 -20.30
N VAL A 77 -28.46 -27.88 -20.66
CA VAL A 77 -28.92 -27.21 -21.88
C VAL A 77 -27.97 -27.58 -23.02
N ALA A 78 -28.60 -28.03 -24.10
CA ALA A 78 -27.98 -28.60 -25.30
C ALA A 78 -26.95 -27.68 -25.97
N ALA A 79 -25.90 -28.32 -26.51
CA ALA A 79 -24.82 -27.72 -27.28
C ALA A 79 -25.34 -27.00 -28.55
N ALA A 80 -24.95 -25.74 -28.72
CA ALA A 80 -25.08 -25.00 -29.97
C ALA A 80 -23.88 -25.29 -30.92
N PRO A 81 -24.07 -25.24 -32.26
CA PRO A 81 -23.10 -25.69 -33.22
C PRO A 81 -21.95 -24.71 -33.43
N LYS A 82 -20.79 -25.25 -33.73
CA LYS A 82 -19.52 -24.61 -34.02
C LYS A 82 -19.61 -23.77 -35.32
N PRO A 83 -19.20 -22.48 -35.35
CA PRO A 83 -19.00 -21.79 -36.61
C PRO A 83 -17.63 -22.12 -37.22
N SER A 84 -17.66 -22.63 -38.45
CA SER A 84 -16.53 -22.70 -39.36
C SER A 84 -16.39 -21.33 -40.05
N SER A 85 -15.21 -20.71 -39.97
CA SER A 85 -14.87 -19.59 -40.88
C SER A 85 -13.37 -19.54 -41.11
N GLN A 86 -13.01 -19.81 -42.37
CA GLN A 86 -11.72 -19.45 -42.93
C GLN A 86 -11.65 -17.91 -43.10
N PRO A 87 -10.48 -17.28 -42.92
CA PRO A 87 -10.31 -15.85 -43.18
C PRO A 87 -10.17 -15.56 -44.68
N PRO A 88 -10.70 -14.45 -45.19
CA PRO A 88 -10.50 -14.05 -46.57
C PRO A 88 -9.08 -13.51 -46.80
N VAL A 89 -8.47 -13.93 -47.88
CA VAL A 89 -7.21 -13.42 -48.44
C VAL A 89 -7.48 -12.02 -48.97
N ILE A 90 -6.78 -10.99 -48.50
CA ILE A 90 -6.78 -9.66 -49.08
C ILE A 90 -5.48 -9.48 -49.85
N GLU A 91 -5.65 -9.32 -51.16
CA GLU A 91 -4.62 -9.02 -52.13
C GLU A 91 -4.00 -7.63 -51.94
N GLN A 92 -2.67 -7.58 -51.81
CA GLN A 92 -1.94 -6.32 -51.67
C GLN A 92 -1.87 -5.55 -53.01
N ALA A 93 -2.51 -4.41 -53.04
CA ALA A 93 -2.25 -3.42 -54.10
C ALA A 93 -1.10 -2.50 -53.64
N ALA A 94 0.02 -2.55 -54.36
CA ALA A 94 1.15 -1.67 -54.18
C ALA A 94 0.82 -0.26 -54.67
N VAL A 95 0.81 0.70 -53.75
CA VAL A 95 0.75 2.14 -54.11
C VAL A 95 2.13 2.75 -53.91
N ALA A 96 2.70 3.29 -54.98
CA ALA A 96 3.98 4.01 -55.02
C ALA A 96 3.91 5.31 -54.20
N ILE A 97 4.87 5.50 -53.28
CA ILE A 97 5.03 6.72 -52.50
C ILE A 97 6.04 7.62 -53.23
N PRO A 98 5.74 8.91 -53.51
CA PRO A 98 6.76 9.85 -54.00
C PRO A 98 7.65 10.30 -52.85
N ALA A 99 8.97 10.30 -53.08
CA ALA A 99 9.97 10.77 -52.17
C ALA A 99 9.84 12.29 -51.96
N THR A 100 9.62 12.73 -50.75
CA THR A 100 9.76 14.11 -50.33
C THR A 100 10.93 14.26 -49.36
N SER A 101 11.75 15.25 -49.70
CA SER A 101 12.93 15.79 -49.05
C SER A 101 12.88 15.85 -47.53
N SER A 102 13.91 15.27 -46.90
CA SER A 102 14.17 15.35 -45.47
C SER A 102 14.69 16.74 -45.07
N ALA A 103 13.93 17.45 -44.24
CA ALA A 103 14.46 18.53 -43.40
C ALA A 103 15.06 17.94 -42.15
N PRO A 104 16.14 18.50 -41.56
CA PRO A 104 16.76 17.97 -40.34
C PRO A 104 15.81 18.11 -39.14
N PRO A 105 15.86 17.17 -38.20
CA PRO A 105 14.99 17.23 -37.04
C PRO A 105 15.34 18.44 -36.17
N ALA A 106 14.33 19.25 -35.86
CA ALA A 106 14.44 20.31 -34.87
C ALA A 106 14.83 19.67 -33.51
N GLN A 107 15.93 20.15 -32.95
CA GLN A 107 16.29 19.83 -31.57
C GLN A 107 15.16 20.33 -30.65
N VAL A 108 14.35 19.41 -30.16
CA VAL A 108 13.48 19.68 -29.02
C VAL A 108 14.41 19.85 -27.82
N SER A 109 14.59 21.12 -27.42
CA SER A 109 15.18 21.42 -26.12
C SER A 109 14.42 20.59 -25.06
N ALA A 110 15.14 19.68 -24.41
CA ALA A 110 14.64 19.02 -23.23
C ALA A 110 14.21 20.11 -22.24
N ALA A 111 12.90 20.20 -22.02
CA ALA A 111 12.39 21.02 -20.92
C ALA A 111 13.11 20.51 -19.67
N SER A 112 13.86 21.39 -19.04
CA SER A 112 14.49 21.16 -17.75
C SER A 112 13.38 20.73 -16.79
N VAL A 113 13.36 19.44 -16.45
CA VAL A 113 12.57 18.94 -15.34
C VAL A 113 13.08 19.73 -14.14
N SER A 114 12.24 20.60 -13.62
CA SER A 114 12.53 21.35 -12.40
C SER A 114 12.99 20.35 -11.34
N SER A 115 14.14 20.62 -10.77
CA SER A 115 14.71 19.84 -9.67
C SER A 115 13.65 19.57 -8.61
N PRO A 116 13.66 18.40 -7.98
CA PRO A 116 12.69 18.08 -6.94
C PRO A 116 12.72 19.17 -5.88
N SER A 117 11.54 19.52 -5.41
CA SER A 117 11.40 20.38 -4.24
C SER A 117 12.36 19.88 -3.16
N THR A 118 13.13 20.77 -2.56
CA THR A 118 14.03 20.52 -1.42
C THR A 118 13.24 20.19 -0.15
N GLY A 119 12.21 19.38 -0.24
CA GLY A 119 11.43 18.85 0.87
C GLY A 119 12.07 17.58 1.41
N GLY A 120 11.91 17.32 2.70
CA GLY A 120 12.37 16.11 3.36
C GLY A 120 11.73 14.83 2.77
N LYS A 121 12.22 13.67 3.23
CA LYS A 121 11.73 12.36 2.77
C LYS A 121 10.37 11.98 3.38
N ARG A 122 9.96 12.68 4.44
CA ARG A 122 8.81 12.33 5.28
C ARG A 122 7.49 12.68 4.60
N GLY A 123 6.54 11.75 4.66
CA GLY A 123 5.21 11.90 4.08
C GLY A 123 4.10 11.73 5.09
N VAL A 124 2.87 11.99 4.65
CA VAL A 124 1.66 11.79 5.45
C VAL A 124 0.65 11.00 4.64
N ALA A 125 0.43 9.75 5.04
CA ALA A 125 -0.63 8.91 4.52
C ALA A 125 -1.95 9.21 5.24
N TYR A 126 -3.06 9.36 4.50
CA TYR A 126 -4.33 9.78 5.09
C TYR A 126 -5.53 9.17 4.37
N ASN A 127 -6.63 8.99 5.11
CA ASN A 127 -7.96 8.74 4.54
C ASN A 127 -8.87 9.97 4.70
N ASP A 128 -8.71 10.70 5.82
CA ASP A 128 -9.42 11.94 6.09
C ASP A 128 -8.51 13.14 5.81
N PRO A 129 -8.78 13.95 4.76
CA PRO A 129 -7.96 15.09 4.41
C PRO A 129 -7.89 16.15 5.52
N THR A 130 -8.86 16.19 6.42
CA THR A 130 -8.86 17.17 7.55
C THR A 130 -7.74 16.92 8.56
N LYS A 131 -7.21 15.70 8.61
CA LYS A 131 -6.11 15.31 9.51
C LYS A 131 -4.73 15.78 9.04
N VAL A 132 -4.59 16.05 7.75
CA VAL A 132 -3.30 16.37 7.11
C VAL A 132 -2.77 17.74 7.53
N ASN A 133 -3.64 18.75 7.66
CA ASN A 133 -3.24 20.11 7.96
C ASN A 133 -2.44 20.25 9.26
N ALA A 134 -2.65 19.35 10.23
CA ALA A 134 -1.91 19.34 11.48
C ALA A 134 -0.38 19.16 11.31
N PHE A 135 0.06 18.57 10.20
CA PHE A 135 1.47 18.38 9.87
C PHE A 135 2.07 19.59 9.14
N PHE A 136 1.30 20.23 8.26
CA PHE A 136 1.77 21.26 7.34
C PHE A 136 1.57 22.71 7.84
N ASN A 137 1.15 22.89 9.07
CA ASN A 137 1.08 24.19 9.74
C ASN A 137 2.41 24.59 10.45
N GLY A 138 3.51 23.97 10.06
CA GLY A 138 4.84 24.15 10.65
C GLY A 138 5.24 23.07 11.67
N ALA A 139 4.37 22.12 11.96
CA ALA A 139 4.67 21.04 12.91
C ALA A 139 5.65 20.00 12.37
N CYS A 140 5.67 19.77 11.04
CA CYS A 140 6.57 18.82 10.40
C CYS A 140 7.33 19.47 9.23
N PRO A 141 8.48 20.14 9.50
CA PRO A 141 9.28 20.81 8.46
C PRO A 141 9.79 19.84 7.38
N GLU A 142 10.04 18.59 7.77
CA GLU A 142 10.54 17.54 6.87
C GLU A 142 9.43 16.82 6.06
N CYS A 143 8.14 17.13 6.35
CA CYS A 143 7.03 16.60 5.57
C CYS A 143 6.93 17.33 4.24
N SER A 144 6.92 16.57 3.13
CA SER A 144 6.95 17.13 1.78
C SER A 144 5.93 16.53 0.82
N TRP A 145 5.31 15.41 1.17
CA TRP A 145 4.39 14.71 0.29
C TRP A 145 3.27 14.00 1.07
N VAL A 146 2.19 13.70 0.35
CA VAL A 146 0.99 13.08 0.90
C VAL A 146 0.38 12.11 -0.10
N TYR A 147 -0.27 11.06 0.38
CA TYR A 147 -1.07 10.15 -0.45
C TYR A 147 -2.18 9.50 0.37
N ASN A 148 -3.17 8.89 -0.31
CA ASN A 148 -4.37 8.38 0.34
C ASN A 148 -4.90 7.08 -0.31
N TRP A 149 -4.01 6.28 -0.90
CA TRP A 149 -4.36 5.04 -1.61
C TRP A 149 -5.35 5.23 -2.76
N ASP A 150 -5.53 6.46 -3.22
CA ASP A 150 -6.47 6.80 -4.27
C ASP A 150 -5.80 7.67 -5.36
N SER A 151 -6.45 7.75 -6.50
CA SER A 151 -6.09 8.68 -7.58
C SER A 151 -6.63 10.10 -7.35
N SER A 152 -7.60 10.27 -6.46
CA SER A 152 -8.17 11.57 -6.05
C SER A 152 -7.67 11.95 -4.66
N ASN A 153 -7.25 13.19 -4.46
CA ASN A 153 -6.85 13.71 -3.15
C ASN A 153 -8.01 13.97 -2.18
N ASN A 154 -9.24 13.59 -2.56
CA ASN A 154 -10.47 13.74 -1.76
C ASN A 154 -10.70 15.16 -1.22
N GLY A 155 -10.34 16.18 -2.00
CA GLY A 155 -10.52 17.58 -1.61
C GLY A 155 -9.45 18.12 -0.66
N LEU A 156 -8.34 17.42 -0.48
CA LEU A 156 -7.22 17.94 0.30
C LEU A 156 -6.74 19.28 -0.27
N SER A 157 -6.61 20.27 0.61
CA SER A 157 -6.03 21.57 0.34
C SER A 157 -4.96 21.83 1.39
N VAL A 158 -3.70 21.66 1.02
CA VAL A 158 -2.54 21.88 1.86
C VAL A 158 -1.42 22.50 1.01
N SER A 159 -0.67 23.43 1.60
CA SER A 159 0.51 24.04 0.98
C SER A 159 1.78 23.29 1.40
N GLY A 160 2.77 23.22 0.53
CA GLY A 160 4.07 22.64 0.85
C GLY A 160 4.13 21.11 0.76
N ALA A 161 3.07 20.47 0.29
CA ALA A 161 3.04 19.02 0.05
C ALA A 161 2.74 18.68 -1.38
N GLU A 162 3.49 17.72 -1.93
CA GLU A 162 3.14 17.05 -3.18
C GLU A 162 2.07 15.99 -2.91
N TYR A 163 0.93 16.05 -3.58
CA TYR A 163 0.01 14.92 -3.61
C TYR A 163 0.48 13.89 -4.63
N VAL A 164 0.60 12.63 -4.21
CA VAL A 164 1.02 11.52 -5.07
C VAL A 164 -0.17 10.60 -5.33
N PRO A 165 -0.77 10.62 -6.53
CA PRO A 165 -1.91 9.76 -6.85
C PRO A 165 -1.49 8.30 -6.98
N MET A 166 -2.37 7.37 -6.57
CA MET A 166 -2.16 5.93 -6.61
C MET A 166 -3.25 5.24 -7.42
N LEU A 167 -2.87 4.31 -8.30
CA LEU A 167 -3.80 3.31 -8.84
C LEU A 167 -3.75 2.08 -7.93
N TRP A 168 -4.64 2.01 -6.94
CA TRP A 168 -4.65 0.97 -5.91
C TRP A 168 -4.65 -0.46 -6.46
N GLY A 169 -5.33 -0.68 -7.57
CA GLY A 169 -5.39 -1.97 -8.25
C GLY A 169 -6.09 -1.85 -9.60
N PRO A 170 -5.89 -2.81 -10.52
CA PRO A 170 -6.47 -2.77 -11.86
C PRO A 170 -7.93 -3.28 -11.89
N ILE A 171 -8.76 -2.83 -10.95
CA ILE A 171 -10.19 -3.10 -10.86
C ILE A 171 -11.00 -1.89 -11.30
N ASP A 172 -12.20 -2.09 -11.79
CA ASP A 172 -13.00 -1.06 -12.47
C ASP A 172 -13.24 0.18 -11.62
N THR A 173 -13.46 0.03 -10.31
CA THR A 173 -13.67 1.16 -9.39
C THR A 173 -12.48 2.12 -9.33
N HIS A 174 -11.28 1.65 -9.62
CA HIS A 174 -10.06 2.46 -9.66
C HIS A 174 -9.69 2.86 -11.09
N THR A 175 -9.73 1.92 -12.03
CA THR A 175 -9.29 2.17 -13.41
C THR A 175 -10.19 3.14 -14.16
N ALA A 176 -11.50 3.14 -13.89
CA ALA A 176 -12.47 4.01 -14.57
C ALA A 176 -12.19 5.51 -14.38
N ARG A 177 -11.53 5.89 -13.28
CA ARG A 177 -11.22 7.29 -12.94
C ARG A 177 -9.72 7.61 -12.95
N TRP A 178 -8.87 6.58 -13.13
CA TRP A 178 -7.42 6.70 -13.02
C TRP A 178 -6.85 7.80 -13.92
N THR A 179 -7.06 7.70 -15.23
CA THR A 179 -6.46 8.63 -16.19
C THR A 179 -6.86 10.07 -15.89
N GLN A 180 -8.16 10.33 -15.69
CA GLN A 180 -8.65 11.67 -15.39
C GLN A 180 -8.02 12.25 -14.12
N ASN A 181 -7.96 11.45 -13.06
CA ASN A 181 -7.47 11.92 -11.77
C ASN A 181 -5.94 12.08 -11.76
N ALA A 182 -5.21 11.13 -12.36
CA ALA A 182 -3.76 11.21 -12.47
C ALA A 182 -3.32 12.43 -13.32
N ASP A 183 -3.95 12.65 -14.47
CA ASP A 183 -3.68 13.82 -15.30
C ASP A 183 -3.97 15.12 -14.56
N ALA A 184 -5.07 15.18 -13.81
CA ALA A 184 -5.42 16.33 -12.99
C ALA A 184 -4.43 16.57 -11.83
N ALA A 185 -3.93 15.52 -11.21
CA ALA A 185 -2.92 15.61 -10.16
C ALA A 185 -1.58 16.10 -10.73
N ILE A 186 -1.15 15.56 -11.87
CA ILE A 186 0.07 15.97 -12.57
C ILE A 186 -0.02 17.44 -13.00
N ALA A 187 -1.15 17.86 -13.55
CA ALA A 187 -1.37 19.26 -13.92
C ALA A 187 -1.32 20.21 -12.71
N LYS A 188 -1.55 19.70 -11.48
CA LYS A 188 -1.44 20.45 -10.22
C LYS A 188 -0.07 20.32 -9.55
N GLY A 189 0.89 19.66 -10.19
CA GLY A 189 2.27 19.59 -9.71
C GLY A 189 2.69 18.23 -9.12
N SER A 190 1.88 17.17 -9.23
CA SER A 190 2.35 15.83 -8.88
C SER A 190 3.45 15.42 -9.86
N SER A 191 4.63 15.16 -9.34
CA SER A 191 5.82 14.72 -10.09
C SER A 191 6.05 13.20 -9.99
N HIS A 192 5.24 12.52 -9.20
CA HIS A 192 5.30 11.07 -8.95
C HIS A 192 3.91 10.45 -9.01
N ILE A 193 3.85 9.18 -9.36
CA ILE A 193 2.66 8.35 -9.25
C ILE A 193 3.00 7.01 -8.61
N LEU A 194 2.04 6.42 -7.87
CA LEU A 194 2.14 5.10 -7.29
C LEU A 194 1.32 4.09 -8.12
N SER A 195 1.86 2.89 -8.25
CA SER A 195 1.18 1.75 -8.84
C SER A 195 0.32 1.03 -7.80
N PHE A 196 0.11 -0.29 -7.95
CA PHE A 196 -0.83 -1.09 -7.19
C PHE A 196 -0.42 -1.28 -5.73
N ASN A 197 -1.40 -1.54 -4.88
CA ASN A 197 -1.22 -1.75 -3.45
C ASN A 197 -1.21 -3.23 -3.11
N GLU A 198 -0.09 -3.74 -2.61
CA GLU A 198 0.07 -5.07 -2.00
C GLU A 198 -0.57 -6.21 -2.82
N CYS A 199 -0.24 -6.30 -4.11
CA CYS A 199 -0.76 -7.38 -4.96
C CYS A 199 -0.25 -8.76 -4.53
N ASP A 200 0.76 -8.83 -3.69
CA ASP A 200 1.26 -10.03 -3.05
C ASP A 200 0.34 -10.58 -1.95
N MET A 201 -0.71 -9.82 -1.55
CA MET A 201 -1.63 -10.20 -0.49
C MET A 201 -3.03 -10.54 -1.01
N PRO A 202 -3.60 -11.72 -0.64
CA PRO A 202 -4.95 -12.12 -1.06
C PRO A 202 -6.07 -11.17 -0.61
N SER A 203 -5.86 -10.41 0.46
CA SER A 203 -6.84 -9.45 1.00
C SER A 203 -6.71 -8.05 0.41
N GLN A 204 -5.73 -7.82 -0.46
CA GLN A 204 -5.44 -6.54 -1.10
C GLN A 204 -5.64 -6.62 -2.62
N CYS A 205 -4.77 -6.05 -3.40
CA CYS A 205 -4.83 -6.09 -4.88
C CYS A 205 -4.88 -7.53 -5.45
N ASN A 206 -4.25 -8.50 -4.80
CA ASN A 206 -4.34 -9.94 -5.08
C ASN A 206 -4.16 -10.31 -6.55
N LEU A 207 -2.98 -10.05 -7.08
CA LEU A 207 -2.59 -10.41 -8.45
C LEU A 207 -1.28 -11.19 -8.46
N ASP A 208 -1.17 -12.18 -9.33
CA ASP A 208 0.13 -12.74 -9.65
C ASP A 208 1.04 -11.69 -10.32
N ALA A 209 2.34 -11.90 -10.20
CA ALA A 209 3.34 -10.95 -10.66
C ALA A 209 3.27 -10.65 -12.17
N GLY A 210 2.96 -11.64 -12.99
CA GLY A 210 2.83 -11.49 -14.44
C GLY A 210 1.60 -10.66 -14.84
N SER A 211 0.46 -10.95 -14.23
CA SER A 211 -0.77 -10.17 -14.40
C SER A 211 -0.60 -8.73 -13.94
N ALA A 212 0.08 -8.53 -12.82
CA ALA A 212 0.39 -7.19 -12.32
C ALA A 212 1.35 -6.42 -13.26
N ALA A 213 2.36 -7.08 -13.84
CA ALA A 213 3.24 -6.47 -14.83
C ALA A 213 2.47 -6.05 -16.09
N ALA A 214 1.60 -6.91 -16.61
CA ALA A 214 0.77 -6.58 -17.78
C ALA A 214 -0.18 -5.40 -17.50
N ALA A 215 -0.79 -5.37 -16.31
CA ALA A 215 -1.66 -4.27 -15.89
C ALA A 215 -0.86 -2.97 -15.69
N HIS A 216 0.36 -3.04 -15.13
CA HIS A 216 1.26 -1.90 -14.98
C HIS A 216 1.61 -1.29 -16.35
N VAL A 217 1.96 -2.12 -17.33
CA VAL A 217 2.20 -1.67 -18.70
C VAL A 217 0.97 -0.96 -19.28
N LYS A 218 -0.21 -1.49 -19.05
CA LYS A 218 -1.46 -0.92 -19.58
C LYS A 218 -1.81 0.44 -18.96
N TYR A 219 -1.72 0.56 -17.64
CA TYR A 219 -2.29 1.70 -16.91
C TYR A 219 -1.25 2.71 -16.41
N ILE A 220 -0.03 2.26 -16.14
CA ILE A 220 1.00 3.07 -15.50
C ILE A 220 2.07 3.53 -16.51
N ASN A 221 2.53 2.65 -17.42
CA ASN A 221 3.51 3.02 -18.45
C ASN A 221 3.16 4.27 -19.28
N PRO A 222 1.88 4.62 -19.57
CA PRO A 222 1.53 5.85 -20.28
C PRO A 222 2.05 7.14 -19.64
N TYR A 223 2.46 7.07 -18.37
CA TYR A 223 3.05 8.20 -17.64
C TYR A 223 4.58 8.23 -17.66
N SER A 224 5.22 7.24 -18.27
CA SER A 224 6.68 7.19 -18.42
C SER A 224 7.21 8.44 -19.15
N GLY A 225 8.25 9.03 -18.57
CA GLY A 225 8.84 10.28 -19.10
C GLY A 225 8.05 11.55 -18.78
N LYS A 226 6.84 11.44 -18.22
CA LYS A 226 6.04 12.60 -17.75
C LYS A 226 6.27 12.86 -16.26
N VAL A 227 6.25 11.79 -15.47
CA VAL A 227 6.47 11.79 -14.02
C VAL A 227 7.29 10.57 -13.61
N LYS A 228 7.75 10.53 -12.37
CA LYS A 228 8.39 9.36 -11.77
C LYS A 228 7.36 8.31 -11.41
N ILE A 229 7.64 7.06 -11.73
CA ILE A 229 6.71 5.94 -11.60
C ILE A 229 7.18 4.98 -10.52
N GLY A 230 6.33 4.69 -9.53
CA GLY A 230 6.54 3.63 -8.55
C GLY A 230 6.16 2.25 -9.07
N ALA A 231 6.94 1.23 -8.71
CA ALA A 231 6.51 -0.16 -8.82
C ALA A 231 5.31 -0.43 -7.89
N PRO A 232 4.57 -1.55 -8.04
CA PRO A 232 3.58 -1.94 -7.06
C PRO A 232 4.18 -2.05 -5.66
N ALA A 233 3.47 -1.56 -4.65
CA ALA A 233 3.84 -1.75 -3.26
C ALA A 233 3.73 -3.23 -2.88
N ILE A 234 4.69 -3.72 -2.10
CA ILE A 234 4.68 -5.07 -1.53
C ILE A 234 4.65 -5.02 -0.01
N THR A 235 4.17 -6.09 0.61
CA THR A 235 4.27 -6.28 2.06
C THR A 235 5.68 -6.71 2.48
N ASN A 236 5.95 -6.71 3.79
CA ASN A 236 7.13 -7.40 4.35
C ASN A 236 6.83 -8.86 4.74
N SER A 237 5.86 -9.50 4.11
CA SER A 237 5.54 -10.91 4.35
C SER A 237 6.73 -11.82 4.05
N ASN A 238 6.94 -12.82 4.91
CA ASN A 238 7.92 -13.89 4.72
C ASN A 238 7.28 -15.22 4.23
N ILE A 239 5.99 -15.18 3.87
CA ILE A 239 5.30 -16.31 3.29
C ILE A 239 5.78 -16.48 1.84
N ALA A 240 6.07 -17.72 1.44
CA ALA A 240 6.53 -18.02 0.09
C ALA A 240 5.57 -17.47 -0.98
N GLY A 241 6.12 -16.77 -1.95
CA GLY A 241 5.36 -16.12 -3.02
C GLY A 241 4.78 -14.75 -2.66
N GLN A 242 4.98 -14.24 -1.44
CA GLN A 242 4.62 -12.90 -1.00
C GLN A 242 5.87 -12.03 -0.76
N GLY A 243 5.68 -10.76 -0.46
CA GLY A 243 6.75 -9.84 -0.12
C GLY A 243 7.88 -9.82 -1.16
N LEU A 244 9.10 -10.05 -0.71
CA LEU A 244 10.30 -10.03 -1.57
C LEU A 244 10.27 -11.08 -2.68
N ASP A 245 9.62 -12.22 -2.47
CA ASP A 245 9.51 -13.25 -3.51
C ASP A 245 8.59 -12.80 -4.64
N TRP A 246 7.47 -12.16 -4.29
CA TRP A 246 6.57 -11.58 -5.27
C TRP A 246 7.26 -10.45 -6.05
N LEU A 247 8.02 -9.58 -5.37
CA LEU A 247 8.75 -8.49 -6.03
C LEU A 247 9.79 -9.01 -7.03
N LYS A 248 10.55 -10.05 -6.66
CA LYS A 248 11.49 -10.70 -7.60
C LYS A 248 10.77 -11.21 -8.85
N ALA A 249 9.63 -11.88 -8.67
CA ALA A 249 8.83 -12.39 -9.76
C ALA A 249 8.28 -11.24 -10.63
N TRP A 250 7.83 -10.14 -10.00
CA TRP A 250 7.33 -8.97 -10.72
C TRP A 250 8.43 -8.28 -11.55
N VAL A 251 9.61 -8.05 -10.97
CA VAL A 251 10.77 -7.48 -11.68
C VAL A 251 11.15 -8.34 -12.89
N SER A 252 11.16 -9.67 -12.71
CA SER A 252 11.43 -10.61 -13.81
C SER A 252 10.35 -10.56 -14.91
N ALA A 253 9.07 -10.50 -14.53
CA ALA A 253 7.96 -10.37 -15.48
C ALA A 253 8.02 -9.04 -16.24
N CYS A 254 8.41 -7.97 -15.57
CA CYS A 254 8.59 -6.63 -16.16
C CYS A 254 9.70 -6.56 -17.20
N ASP A 255 10.78 -7.36 -17.06
CA ASP A 255 11.84 -7.45 -18.09
C ASP A 255 11.26 -7.91 -19.43
N GLY A 256 10.32 -8.87 -19.40
CA GLY A 256 9.65 -9.36 -20.61
C GLY A 256 8.52 -8.44 -21.10
N ALA A 257 7.80 -7.81 -20.18
CA ALA A 257 6.63 -6.98 -20.50
C ALA A 257 6.99 -5.53 -20.84
N GLY A 258 8.19 -5.05 -20.49
CA GLY A 258 8.61 -3.68 -20.72
C GLY A 258 7.99 -2.68 -19.75
N CYS A 259 7.89 -3.02 -18.45
CA CYS A 259 7.40 -2.08 -17.45
C CYS A 259 8.35 -0.88 -17.29
N ALA A 260 7.78 0.31 -17.23
CA ALA A 260 8.49 1.51 -16.80
C ALA A 260 8.28 1.72 -15.30
N TYR A 261 9.35 1.82 -14.53
CA TYR A 261 9.33 2.24 -13.13
C TYR A 261 10.66 2.88 -12.73
N ASP A 262 10.58 3.93 -11.92
CA ASP A 262 11.72 4.72 -11.49
C ASP A 262 12.17 4.35 -10.07
N PHE A 263 11.26 3.90 -9.22
CA PHE A 263 11.52 3.52 -7.82
C PHE A 263 10.66 2.33 -7.40
N CYS A 264 11.09 1.61 -6.38
CA CYS A 264 10.33 0.51 -5.79
C CYS A 264 9.61 0.95 -4.52
N VAL A 265 8.48 0.31 -4.25
CA VAL A 265 7.60 0.66 -3.14
C VAL A 265 7.41 -0.54 -2.23
N THR A 266 7.43 -0.32 -0.93
CA THR A 266 7.25 -1.39 0.05
C THR A 266 6.58 -0.89 1.32
N HIS A 267 6.05 -1.84 2.09
CA HIS A 267 5.47 -1.65 3.41
C HIS A 267 6.21 -2.46 4.47
N TRP A 268 6.10 -2.04 5.74
CA TRP A 268 6.70 -2.78 6.83
C TRP A 268 5.85 -2.68 8.11
N TYR A 269 5.48 -3.85 8.64
CA TYR A 269 4.73 -4.01 9.87
C TYR A 269 5.32 -5.17 10.68
N SER A 270 5.91 -4.86 11.83
CA SER A 270 6.54 -5.86 12.72
C SER A 270 6.60 -5.34 14.15
N PRO A 271 6.87 -6.18 15.16
CA PRO A 271 7.08 -5.71 16.52
C PRO A 271 8.18 -4.62 16.61
N ALA A 272 8.02 -3.68 17.55
CA ALA A 272 8.95 -2.55 17.71
C ALA A 272 10.39 -2.99 18.03
N ASP A 273 10.57 -4.14 18.67
CA ASP A 273 11.88 -4.75 18.96
C ASP A 273 12.53 -5.41 17.74
N ALA A 274 11.77 -5.61 16.65
CA ALA A 274 12.28 -6.17 15.39
C ALA A 274 12.72 -5.07 14.40
N ALA A 275 13.16 -3.90 14.88
CA ALA A 275 13.53 -2.75 14.05
C ALA A 275 14.63 -3.06 13.00
N SER A 276 15.54 -4.00 13.27
CA SER A 276 16.56 -4.41 12.29
C SER A 276 15.94 -4.95 11.01
N THR A 277 14.80 -5.67 11.12
CA THR A 277 14.13 -6.25 9.96
C THR A 277 13.58 -5.20 8.99
N LEU A 278 13.30 -3.97 9.45
CA LEU A 278 12.94 -2.85 8.58
C LEU A 278 14.07 -2.52 7.62
N PHE A 279 15.27 -2.33 8.16
CA PHE A 279 16.44 -1.92 7.37
C PHE A 279 16.92 -3.04 6.45
N ASP A 280 16.88 -4.30 6.90
CA ASP A 280 17.19 -5.47 6.08
C ASP A 280 16.20 -5.63 4.93
N HIS A 281 14.91 -5.39 5.19
CA HIS A 281 13.86 -5.42 4.18
C HIS A 281 14.04 -4.31 3.14
N LEU A 282 14.26 -3.06 3.57
CA LEU A 282 14.51 -1.93 2.66
C LEU A 282 15.73 -2.18 1.76
N LYS A 283 16.82 -2.69 2.35
CA LYS A 283 18.00 -3.06 1.57
C LYS A 283 17.70 -4.15 0.55
N SER A 284 16.97 -5.18 0.95
CA SER A 284 16.59 -6.27 0.05
C SER A 284 15.71 -5.80 -1.11
N VAL A 285 14.77 -4.88 -0.85
CA VAL A 285 13.96 -4.25 -1.90
C VAL A 285 14.86 -3.47 -2.87
N HIS A 286 15.78 -2.65 -2.35
CA HIS A 286 16.74 -1.91 -3.17
C HIS A 286 17.57 -2.80 -4.09
N ASP A 287 18.10 -3.91 -3.54
CA ASP A 287 18.91 -4.88 -4.28
C ASP A 287 18.07 -5.58 -5.39
N ILE A 288 16.85 -6.04 -5.08
CA ILE A 288 15.94 -6.65 -6.06
C ILE A 288 15.60 -5.66 -7.17
N CYS A 289 15.43 -4.39 -6.83
CA CYS A 289 15.13 -3.30 -7.76
C CYS A 289 16.38 -2.74 -8.47
N ARG A 290 17.50 -3.46 -8.37
CA ARG A 290 18.73 -3.17 -9.13
C ARG A 290 19.30 -1.77 -8.85
N GLY A 291 19.27 -1.37 -7.59
CA GLY A 291 19.79 -0.09 -7.14
C GLY A 291 18.87 1.11 -7.39
N LYS A 292 17.61 0.89 -7.81
CA LYS A 292 16.64 1.98 -7.88
C LYS A 292 16.26 2.47 -6.47
N PRO A 293 15.88 3.76 -6.33
CA PRO A 293 15.37 4.28 -5.06
C PRO A 293 14.22 3.45 -4.49
N VAL A 294 14.07 3.49 -3.19
CA VAL A 294 12.99 2.82 -2.44
C VAL A 294 12.10 3.86 -1.78
N TRP A 295 10.79 3.64 -1.82
CA TRP A 295 9.80 4.35 -1.02
C TRP A 295 9.15 3.38 -0.04
N LEU A 296 9.16 3.74 1.25
CA LEU A 296 8.45 3.05 2.32
C LEU A 296 7.13 3.78 2.56
N THR A 297 6.12 3.48 1.76
CA THR A 297 4.87 4.24 1.79
C THR A 297 4.00 3.94 3.01
N GLU A 298 4.22 2.78 3.65
CA GLU A 298 3.58 2.43 4.92
C GLU A 298 4.59 1.78 5.86
N PHE A 299 4.62 2.23 7.10
CA PHE A 299 5.21 1.45 8.18
C PHE A 299 4.54 1.77 9.51
N ALA A 300 4.40 0.76 10.35
CA ALA A 300 4.03 0.93 11.75
C ALA A 300 4.60 -0.21 12.60
N PRO A 301 5.31 0.08 13.67
CA PRO A 301 5.72 -0.94 14.63
C PRO A 301 4.54 -1.34 15.52
N PHE A 302 4.51 -2.60 15.95
CA PHE A 302 3.58 -3.10 16.96
C PHE A 302 4.21 -3.08 18.34
N GLY A 303 3.42 -2.75 19.37
CA GLY A 303 3.90 -2.72 20.76
C GLY A 303 3.10 -1.78 21.64
N GLY A 304 3.56 -1.57 22.85
CA GLY A 304 3.02 -0.55 23.73
C GLY A 304 3.39 0.86 23.25
N SER A 305 2.64 1.86 23.70
CA SER A 305 2.84 3.27 23.29
C SER A 305 4.29 3.75 23.44
N ASP A 306 4.94 3.38 24.53
CA ASP A 306 6.32 3.80 24.81
C ASP A 306 7.32 3.11 23.86
N GLN A 307 7.08 1.83 23.53
CA GLN A 307 7.90 1.09 22.57
C GLN A 307 7.76 1.68 21.15
N ILE A 308 6.53 2.01 20.74
CA ILE A 308 6.24 2.63 19.45
C ILE A 308 6.90 4.01 19.37
N SER A 309 6.74 4.84 20.40
CA SER A 309 7.34 6.17 20.45
C SER A 309 8.86 6.10 20.41
N SER A 310 9.47 5.22 21.19
CA SER A 310 10.92 4.97 21.18
C SER A 310 11.42 4.46 19.83
N PHE A 311 10.65 3.57 19.18
CA PHE A 311 10.97 3.10 17.83
C PHE A 311 11.03 4.28 16.84
N VAL A 312 10.00 5.15 16.85
CA VAL A 312 9.93 6.31 15.95
C VAL A 312 11.10 7.25 16.19
N GLN A 313 11.34 7.65 17.45
CA GLN A 313 12.46 8.53 17.81
C GLN A 313 13.83 7.98 17.38
N THR A 314 14.02 6.65 17.50
CA THR A 314 15.31 6.02 17.22
C THR A 314 15.53 5.78 15.72
N ASN A 315 14.48 5.47 14.97
CA ASN A 315 14.63 4.95 13.61
C ASN A 315 14.30 5.98 12.52
N ILE A 316 13.55 7.04 12.81
CA ILE A 316 13.32 8.12 11.83
C ILE A 316 14.64 8.76 11.37
N PRO A 317 15.58 9.17 12.25
CA PRO A 317 16.87 9.70 11.80
C PRO A 317 17.68 8.70 10.95
N LYS A 318 17.54 7.40 11.22
CA LYS A 318 18.20 6.36 10.39
C LYS A 318 17.55 6.25 9.01
N LEU A 319 16.20 6.31 8.92
CA LEU A 319 15.50 6.35 7.63
C LEU A 319 15.90 7.58 6.83
N ASP A 320 16.02 8.74 7.47
CA ASP A 320 16.47 9.98 6.83
C ASP A 320 17.89 9.85 6.26
N SER A 321 18.77 9.10 6.95
CA SER A 321 20.17 8.89 6.54
C SER A 321 20.36 7.85 5.41
N LEU A 322 19.37 7.03 5.07
CA LEU A 322 19.48 6.03 4.00
C LEU A 322 19.48 6.71 2.63
N GLU A 323 20.61 6.69 1.92
CA GLU A 323 20.73 7.35 0.62
C GLU A 323 19.79 6.81 -0.46
N PHE A 324 19.48 5.51 -0.41
CA PHE A 324 18.60 4.86 -1.38
C PHE A 324 17.12 4.96 -1.01
N LEU A 325 16.76 5.44 0.18
CA LEU A 325 15.38 5.67 0.58
C LEU A 325 15.01 7.11 0.26
N ASP A 326 14.15 7.31 -0.75
CA ASP A 326 13.76 8.65 -1.16
C ASP A 326 12.60 9.20 -0.33
N ARG A 327 11.62 8.35 0.02
CA ARG A 327 10.41 8.76 0.76
C ARG A 327 9.93 7.66 1.71
N TYR A 328 9.31 8.09 2.81
CA TYR A 328 8.63 7.20 3.74
C TYR A 328 7.42 7.86 4.39
N SER A 329 6.44 7.06 4.83
CA SER A 329 5.25 7.53 5.55
C SER A 329 4.82 6.54 6.62
N TYR A 330 4.56 7.06 7.82
CA TYR A 330 3.95 6.28 8.91
C TYR A 330 2.48 5.99 8.60
N PHE A 331 1.94 4.83 8.99
CA PHE A 331 0.54 4.45 8.86
C PHE A 331 -0.22 4.75 10.13
N MET A 332 -1.06 5.81 10.24
CA MET A 332 -1.34 6.89 9.30
C MET A 332 -1.88 8.13 10.05
N ALA A 333 -2.14 9.22 9.34
CA ALA A 333 -2.85 10.38 9.86
C ALA A 333 -4.31 10.04 10.15
N SER A 334 -4.59 9.65 11.40
CA SER A 334 -5.91 9.32 11.91
C SER A 334 -5.96 9.53 13.42
N ASP A 335 -7.18 9.72 13.96
CA ASP A 335 -7.36 9.79 15.42
C ASP A 335 -6.91 8.51 16.10
N GLY A 336 -6.25 8.65 17.24
CA GLY A 336 -5.67 7.53 17.99
C GLY A 336 -4.32 7.01 17.46
N VAL A 337 -3.87 7.46 16.28
CA VAL A 337 -2.55 7.16 15.73
C VAL A 337 -1.71 8.44 15.70
N LEU A 338 -1.62 9.12 14.57
CA LEU A 338 -0.82 10.35 14.47
C LEU A 338 -1.62 11.62 14.83
N ASN A 339 -2.95 11.54 14.94
CA ASN A 339 -3.79 12.68 15.28
C ASN A 339 -4.57 12.48 16.59
N SER A 340 -4.95 13.61 17.18
CA SER A 340 -5.91 13.74 18.28
C SER A 340 -6.82 14.93 17.96
N GLY A 341 -8.04 14.67 17.54
CA GLY A 341 -8.95 15.70 17.01
C GLY A 341 -8.36 16.39 15.78
N SER A 342 -8.27 17.71 15.80
CA SER A 342 -7.68 18.50 14.71
C SER A 342 -6.16 18.68 14.81
N GLY A 343 -5.54 18.23 15.91
CA GLY A 343 -4.10 18.35 16.16
C GLY A 343 -3.34 17.03 16.00
N LEU A 344 -2.05 17.07 16.30
CA LEU A 344 -1.22 15.89 16.39
C LEU A 344 -1.42 15.17 17.75
N SER A 345 -1.36 13.86 17.75
CA SER A 345 -1.21 13.05 18.96
C SER A 345 0.24 13.14 19.50
N ALA A 346 0.51 12.58 20.67
CA ALA A 346 1.89 12.45 21.17
C ALA A 346 2.80 11.74 20.17
N LEU A 347 2.33 10.64 19.57
CA LEU A 347 3.07 9.93 18.51
C LEU A 347 3.21 10.78 17.24
N GLY A 348 2.16 11.53 16.87
CA GLY A 348 2.20 12.45 15.74
C GLY A 348 3.25 13.55 15.92
N HIS A 349 3.37 14.12 17.12
CA HIS A 349 4.46 15.06 17.44
C HIS A 349 5.82 14.38 17.35
N THR A 350 5.97 13.18 17.91
CA THR A 350 7.22 12.41 17.79
C THR A 350 7.58 12.15 16.33
N TYR A 351 6.63 11.72 15.51
CA TYR A 351 6.86 11.49 14.08
C TYR A 351 7.22 12.75 13.32
N ALA A 352 6.58 13.88 13.65
CA ALA A 352 6.79 15.14 12.96
C ALA A 352 8.15 15.80 13.27
N SER A 353 8.73 15.55 14.47
CA SER A 353 9.92 16.23 14.97
C SER A 353 11.16 15.36 15.15
N ALA A 354 11.06 14.03 14.97
CA ALA A 354 12.16 13.08 15.15
C ALA A 354 13.33 13.32 14.19
#